data_1d12987dc7a6bd6cd7a3524706cf313b
#
_entry.id   1d12987dc7a6bd6cd7a3524706cf313b
#
_cell.length_a   1.000
_cell.length_b   1.000
_cell.length_c   1.000
_cell.angle_alpha   90.00
_cell.angle_beta   90.00
_cell.angle_gamma   90.00
#
_symmetry.space_group_name_H-M   'P 1'
#
loop_
_entity.id
_entity.type
_entity.pdbx_description
1 polymer ?
#
loop_
_entity_poly.entity_id
_entity_poly.type
_entity_poly.pdbx_seq_one_letter_code
_entity_poly.pdbx_strand_id
1 'polypeptide(L)'
;MNIDYLAIAPELALTVTAVLVLLVDLVLKGPAKQLVNPLAGIGTVVALVFSVLLWGDERSTFGGTFVINDYAVVLKVMFLGALLAILGLSFRYFAEGRYFQGEYYFLLLTSFLGMILMPSARDLLLLFVALETVSIPAFVMAGMRKRDLYSSEAAIKFFLIGVLSVALMLFGMLFCAVFLSTSFC
;
A
#
# COMPACT_ATOMS: atom_id res chain seq x y z
N MET A 1 21.70 0.58 -15.84
CA MET A 1 20.51 0.04 -15.19
C MET A 1 19.31 0.68 -15.89
N ASN A 2 18.69 -0.05 -16.81
CA ASN A 2 17.53 0.49 -17.53
C ASN A 2 16.30 0.34 -16.62
N ILE A 3 15.73 1.48 -16.23
CA ILE A 3 14.49 1.51 -15.43
C ILE A 3 13.34 1.59 -16.41
N ASP A 4 12.48 0.58 -16.44
CA ASP A 4 11.25 0.61 -17.22
C ASP A 4 10.15 1.30 -16.39
N TYR A 5 9.94 2.60 -16.65
CA TYR A 5 8.94 3.40 -15.94
C TYR A 5 7.50 2.93 -16.21
N LEU A 6 7.24 2.31 -17.36
CA LEU A 6 5.93 1.76 -17.67
C LEU A 6 5.58 0.56 -16.78
N ALA A 7 6.59 -0.26 -16.42
CA ALA A 7 6.40 -1.38 -15.52
C ALA A 7 5.94 -0.96 -14.11
N ILE A 8 6.35 0.25 -13.67
CA ILE A 8 6.06 0.78 -12.32
C ILE A 8 4.93 1.82 -12.35
N ALA A 9 4.30 2.02 -13.52
CA ALA A 9 3.29 3.07 -13.69
C ALA A 9 2.11 2.98 -12.70
N PRO A 10 1.54 1.80 -12.38
CA PRO A 10 0.46 1.69 -11.40
C PRO A 10 0.89 2.12 -9.99
N GLU A 11 2.08 1.71 -9.55
CA GLU A 11 2.65 2.05 -8.24
C GLU A 11 2.97 3.53 -8.16
N LEU A 12 3.54 4.11 -9.23
CA LEU A 12 3.81 5.54 -9.30
C LEU A 12 2.52 6.36 -9.26
N ALA A 13 1.49 5.95 -10.01
CA ALA A 13 0.19 6.62 -10.02
C ALA A 13 -0.42 6.63 -8.60
N LEU A 14 -0.38 5.49 -7.90
CA LEU A 14 -0.92 5.40 -6.54
C LEU A 14 -0.08 6.20 -5.54
N THR A 15 1.25 6.20 -5.67
CA THR A 15 2.17 6.99 -4.82
C THR A 15 1.92 8.48 -4.99
N VAL A 16 1.85 8.96 -6.23
CA VAL A 16 1.56 10.36 -6.53
C VAL A 16 0.19 10.74 -5.97
N THR A 17 -0.81 9.89 -6.11
CA THR A 17 -2.15 10.10 -5.56
C THR A 17 -2.12 10.21 -4.03
N ALA A 18 -1.38 9.33 -3.34
CA ALA A 18 -1.26 9.37 -1.88
C ALA A 18 -0.62 10.69 -1.41
N VAL A 19 0.45 11.12 -2.08
CA VAL A 19 1.12 12.40 -1.77
C VAL A 19 0.18 13.58 -2.05
N LEU A 20 -0.54 13.58 -3.18
CA LEU A 20 -1.50 14.64 -3.51
C LEU A 20 -2.63 14.71 -2.49
N VAL A 21 -3.19 13.58 -2.07
CA VAL A 21 -4.21 13.49 -1.03
C VAL A 21 -3.71 14.12 0.27
N LEU A 22 -2.49 13.81 0.69
CA LEU A 22 -1.89 14.39 1.89
C LEU A 22 -1.70 15.91 1.77
N LEU A 23 -1.17 16.39 0.63
CA LEU A 23 -0.95 17.82 0.40
C LEU A 23 -2.27 18.59 0.35
N VAL A 24 -3.28 18.03 -0.32
CA VAL A 24 -4.61 18.64 -0.42
C VAL A 24 -5.27 18.70 0.96
N ASP A 25 -5.16 17.66 1.79
CA ASP A 25 -5.71 17.69 3.15
C ASP A 25 -5.02 18.70 4.05
N LEU A 26 -3.71 18.93 3.86
CA LEU A 26 -2.93 19.91 4.62
C LEU A 26 -3.33 21.36 4.26
N VAL A 27 -3.61 21.61 2.98
CA VAL A 27 -3.93 22.95 2.47
C VAL A 27 -5.40 23.29 2.67
N LEU A 28 -6.30 22.33 2.46
CA LEU A 28 -7.75 22.55 2.54
C LEU A 28 -8.25 22.52 3.99
N LYS A 29 -9.09 23.52 4.31
CA LYS A 29 -9.75 23.62 5.63
C LYS A 29 -11.27 23.57 5.45
N GLY A 30 -11.97 22.99 6.44
CA GLY A 30 -13.43 22.97 6.47
C GLY A 30 -14.05 21.99 5.47
N PRO A 31 -15.23 22.33 4.87
CA PRO A 31 -16.00 21.40 4.03
C PRO A 31 -15.28 20.98 2.74
N ALA A 32 -14.27 21.75 2.29
CA ALA A 32 -13.46 21.42 1.12
C ALA A 32 -12.64 20.12 1.29
N LYS A 33 -12.43 19.63 2.51
CA LYS A 33 -11.82 18.32 2.78
C LYS A 33 -12.60 17.15 2.18
N GLN A 34 -13.87 17.30 1.84
CA GLN A 34 -14.63 16.27 1.14
C GLN A 34 -14.10 15.95 -0.27
N LEU A 35 -13.29 16.85 -0.86
CA LEU A 35 -12.63 16.62 -2.15
C LEU A 35 -11.52 15.57 -2.10
N VAL A 36 -11.02 15.22 -0.93
CA VAL A 36 -9.96 14.23 -0.73
C VAL A 36 -10.39 12.83 -1.19
N ASN A 37 -11.62 12.44 -0.90
CA ASN A 37 -12.14 11.13 -1.30
C ASN A 37 -12.25 10.97 -2.83
N PRO A 38 -12.94 11.86 -3.59
CA PRO A 38 -12.98 11.72 -5.04
C PRO A 38 -11.57 11.79 -5.68
N LEU A 39 -10.65 12.57 -5.11
CA LEU A 39 -9.27 12.61 -5.56
C LEU A 39 -8.59 11.25 -5.40
N ALA A 40 -8.73 10.60 -4.24
CA ALA A 40 -8.23 9.26 -3.99
C ALA A 40 -8.85 8.23 -4.95
N GLY A 41 -10.16 8.35 -5.21
CA GLY A 41 -10.88 7.50 -6.16
C GLY A 41 -10.37 7.65 -7.58
N ILE A 42 -10.20 8.88 -8.08
CA ILE A 42 -9.68 9.14 -9.43
C ILE A 42 -8.28 8.56 -9.59
N GLY A 43 -7.39 8.81 -8.63
CA GLY A 43 -6.03 8.27 -8.67
C GLY A 43 -5.98 6.74 -8.64
N THR A 44 -6.86 6.09 -7.87
CA THR A 44 -6.99 4.63 -7.87
C THR A 44 -7.49 4.10 -9.21
N VAL A 45 -8.44 4.78 -9.86
CA VAL A 45 -8.90 4.42 -11.21
C VAL A 45 -7.77 4.55 -12.23
N VAL A 46 -6.96 5.60 -12.16
CA VAL A 46 -5.79 5.78 -13.02
C VAL A 46 -4.79 4.63 -12.82
N ALA A 47 -4.48 4.26 -11.59
CA ALA A 47 -3.60 3.13 -11.28
C ALA A 47 -4.18 1.80 -11.82
N LEU A 48 -5.50 1.61 -11.73
CA LEU A 48 -6.19 0.44 -12.25
C LEU A 48 -6.09 0.38 -13.79
N VAL A 49 -6.30 1.49 -14.48
CA VAL A 49 -6.16 1.57 -15.95
C VAL A 49 -4.73 1.20 -16.35
N PHE A 50 -3.71 1.76 -15.69
CA PHE A 50 -2.32 1.38 -15.97
C PHE A 50 -2.06 -0.11 -15.72
N SER A 51 -2.64 -0.69 -14.66
CA SER A 51 -2.50 -2.13 -14.39
C SER A 51 -3.12 -2.99 -15.49
N VAL A 52 -4.29 -2.59 -16.01
CA VAL A 52 -4.96 -3.33 -17.11
C VAL A 52 -4.21 -3.18 -18.42
N LEU A 53 -3.61 -2.02 -18.70
CA LEU A 53 -2.80 -1.80 -19.91
C LEU A 53 -1.53 -2.64 -19.95
N LEU A 54 -1.04 -3.11 -18.81
CA LEU A 54 0.11 -4.01 -18.70
C LEU A 54 -0.26 -5.50 -18.88
N TRP A 55 -1.51 -5.81 -19.19
CA TRP A 55 -1.96 -7.18 -19.42
C TRP A 55 -1.29 -7.79 -20.66
N GLY A 56 -0.71 -8.96 -20.50
CA GLY A 56 -0.01 -9.66 -21.58
C GLY A 56 1.44 -9.21 -21.80
N ASP A 57 1.92 -8.21 -21.07
CA ASP A 57 3.30 -7.74 -21.12
C ASP A 57 4.15 -8.40 -20.02
N GLU A 58 5.20 -9.10 -20.41
CA GLU A 58 6.22 -9.58 -19.47
C GLU A 58 7.36 -8.56 -19.41
N ARG A 59 7.47 -7.85 -18.29
CA ARG A 59 8.50 -6.82 -18.07
C ARG A 59 9.24 -7.06 -16.78
N SER A 60 10.54 -6.79 -16.80
CA SER A 60 11.37 -6.81 -15.61
C SER A 60 12.16 -5.51 -15.48
N THR A 61 12.25 -4.98 -14.26
CA THR A 61 13.02 -3.78 -13.97
C THR A 61 13.84 -3.96 -12.68
N PHE A 62 14.72 -3.03 -12.37
CA PHE A 62 15.65 -3.10 -11.24
C PHE A 62 16.49 -4.39 -11.21
N GLY A 63 17.04 -4.80 -12.37
CA GLY A 63 17.86 -5.99 -12.42
C GLY A 63 17.12 -7.32 -12.19
N GLY A 64 15.80 -7.34 -12.39
CA GLY A 64 14.96 -8.53 -12.25
C GLY A 64 14.34 -8.71 -10.85
N THR A 65 14.53 -7.76 -9.93
CA THR A 65 13.91 -7.81 -8.59
C THR A 65 12.43 -7.47 -8.61
N PHE A 66 11.98 -6.72 -9.64
CA PHE A 66 10.59 -6.37 -9.88
C PHE A 66 10.15 -6.89 -11.24
N VAL A 67 9.12 -7.72 -11.27
CA VAL A 67 8.64 -8.40 -12.48
C VAL A 67 7.13 -8.22 -12.61
N ILE A 68 6.69 -7.89 -13.82
CA ILE A 68 5.28 -7.91 -14.20
C ILE A 68 5.05 -9.14 -15.06
N ASN A 69 4.04 -9.89 -14.69
CA ASN A 69 3.46 -11.01 -15.43
C ASN A 69 1.94 -10.97 -15.24
N ASP A 70 1.22 -11.76 -16.00
CA ASP A 70 -0.26 -11.81 -15.93
C ASP A 70 -0.78 -12.08 -14.52
N TYR A 71 -0.09 -12.94 -13.76
CA TYR A 71 -0.44 -13.19 -12.36
C TYR A 71 -0.37 -11.92 -11.49
N ALA A 72 0.72 -11.16 -11.62
CA ALA A 72 0.88 -9.91 -10.90
C ALA A 72 -0.19 -8.88 -11.29
N VAL A 73 -0.52 -8.78 -12.59
CA VAL A 73 -1.56 -7.88 -13.09
C VAL A 73 -2.93 -8.24 -12.51
N VAL A 74 -3.31 -9.53 -12.50
CA VAL A 74 -4.59 -9.99 -11.93
C VAL A 74 -4.70 -9.58 -10.46
N LEU A 75 -3.67 -9.81 -9.67
CA LEU A 75 -3.67 -9.45 -8.26
C LEU A 75 -3.71 -7.94 -8.04
N LYS A 76 -2.98 -7.16 -8.84
CA LYS A 76 -3.05 -5.69 -8.79
C LYS A 76 -4.45 -5.17 -9.08
N VAL A 77 -5.09 -5.67 -10.12
CA VAL A 77 -6.47 -5.31 -10.47
C VAL A 77 -7.44 -5.67 -9.35
N MET A 78 -7.28 -6.85 -8.75
CA MET A 78 -8.10 -7.29 -7.61
C MET A 78 -7.92 -6.35 -6.40
N PHE A 79 -6.69 -6.02 -6.02
CA PHE A 79 -6.43 -5.11 -4.90
C PHE A 79 -6.91 -3.68 -5.16
N LEU A 80 -6.69 -3.15 -6.37
CA LEU A 80 -7.18 -1.82 -6.73
C LEU A 80 -8.70 -1.76 -6.79
N GLY A 81 -9.36 -2.83 -7.25
CA GLY A 81 -10.81 -2.98 -7.19
C GLY A 81 -11.35 -3.00 -5.75
N ALA A 82 -10.68 -3.73 -4.87
CA ALA A 82 -11.00 -3.73 -3.43
C ALA A 82 -10.80 -2.34 -2.81
N LEU A 83 -9.73 -1.63 -3.17
CA LEU A 83 -9.50 -0.25 -2.73
C LEU A 83 -10.64 0.68 -3.15
N LEU A 84 -11.10 0.61 -4.41
CA LEU A 84 -12.23 1.40 -4.89
C LEU A 84 -13.51 1.11 -4.09
N ALA A 85 -13.78 -0.16 -3.79
CA ALA A 85 -14.93 -0.55 -2.97
C ALA A 85 -14.83 0.04 -1.55
N ILE A 86 -13.66 -0.01 -0.92
CA ILE A 86 -13.43 0.56 0.41
C ILE A 86 -13.57 2.09 0.39
N LEU A 87 -13.03 2.77 -0.63
CA LEU A 87 -13.18 4.21 -0.79
C LEU A 87 -14.65 4.62 -0.92
N GLY A 88 -15.44 3.86 -1.68
CA GLY A 88 -16.87 4.07 -1.82
C GLY A 88 -17.65 3.90 -0.50
N LEU A 89 -17.33 2.88 0.28
CA LEU A 89 -17.90 2.65 1.61
C LEU A 89 -17.48 3.72 2.62
N SER A 90 -16.22 4.12 2.58
CA SER A 90 -15.65 5.14 3.48
C SER A 90 -16.30 6.50 3.29
N PHE A 91 -16.71 6.84 2.08
CA PHE A 91 -17.38 8.12 1.80
C PHE A 91 -18.63 8.34 2.67
N ARG A 92 -19.48 7.32 2.79
CA ARG A 92 -20.69 7.40 3.62
C ARG A 92 -20.37 7.46 5.11
N TYR A 93 -19.37 6.67 5.55
CA TYR A 93 -18.98 6.61 6.95
C TYR A 93 -18.42 7.93 7.47
N PHE A 94 -17.61 8.62 6.68
CA PHE A 94 -17.01 9.90 7.07
C PHE A 94 -17.92 11.11 6.85
N ALA A 95 -18.92 11.02 5.96
CA ALA A 95 -19.92 12.06 5.78
C ALA A 95 -20.77 12.28 7.04
N GLU A 96 -20.97 11.21 7.83
CA GLU A 96 -21.74 11.24 9.08
C GLU A 96 -20.89 11.54 10.33
N GLY A 97 -19.55 11.38 10.25
CA GLY A 97 -18.62 11.52 11.37
C GLY A 97 -17.71 12.76 11.28
N ARG A 98 -17.39 13.37 12.43
CA ARG A 98 -16.41 14.48 12.53
C ARG A 98 -14.98 13.95 12.69
N TYR A 99 -14.53 13.01 11.84
CA TYR A 99 -13.20 12.42 11.91
C TYR A 99 -12.25 13.03 10.86
N PHE A 100 -10.94 12.97 11.14
CA PHE A 100 -9.89 13.41 10.23
C PHE A 100 -9.89 12.56 8.95
N GLN A 101 -10.26 13.15 7.82
CA GLN A 101 -10.49 12.41 6.58
C GLN A 101 -9.21 12.15 5.78
N GLY A 102 -8.33 13.15 5.66
CA GLY A 102 -7.18 13.05 4.78
C GLY A 102 -6.10 12.09 5.26
N GLU A 103 -5.79 12.08 6.56
CA GLU A 103 -4.83 11.14 7.15
C GLU A 103 -5.25 9.68 6.89
N TYR A 104 -6.56 9.37 7.00
CA TYR A 104 -7.09 8.04 6.75
C TYR A 104 -6.89 7.62 5.29
N TYR A 105 -7.24 8.47 4.34
CA TYR A 105 -7.11 8.15 2.91
C TYR A 105 -5.65 8.00 2.50
N PHE A 106 -4.76 8.83 3.03
CA PHE A 106 -3.33 8.68 2.80
C PHE A 106 -2.79 7.33 3.31
N LEU A 107 -3.13 6.95 4.54
CA LEU A 107 -2.71 5.68 5.13
C LEU A 107 -3.30 4.48 4.37
N LEU A 108 -4.56 4.58 3.97
CA LEU A 108 -5.22 3.55 3.17
C LEU A 108 -4.52 3.36 1.82
N LEU A 109 -4.29 4.45 1.07
CA LEU A 109 -3.58 4.40 -0.21
C LEU A 109 -2.16 3.84 -0.06
N THR A 110 -1.43 4.22 0.99
CA THR A 110 -0.08 3.70 1.27
C THR A 110 -0.11 2.20 1.59
N SER A 111 -1.09 1.73 2.36
CA SER A 111 -1.26 0.30 2.63
C SER A 111 -1.53 -0.49 1.34
N PHE A 112 -2.41 -0.01 0.47
CA PHE A 112 -2.69 -0.64 -0.81
C PHE A 112 -1.52 -0.56 -1.80
N LEU A 113 -0.68 0.48 -1.71
CA LEU A 113 0.58 0.53 -2.46
C LEU A 113 1.47 -0.67 -2.12
N GLY A 114 1.63 -1.00 -0.84
CA GLY A 114 2.34 -2.21 -0.42
C GLY A 114 1.70 -3.49 -0.99
N MET A 115 0.35 -3.57 -1.00
CA MET A 115 -0.36 -4.73 -1.54
C MET A 115 -0.13 -4.93 -3.05
N ILE A 116 -0.07 -3.86 -3.85
CA ILE A 116 0.18 -3.98 -5.30
C ILE A 116 1.67 -4.19 -5.63
N LEU A 117 2.57 -3.86 -4.71
CA LEU A 117 4.01 -4.16 -4.86
C LEU A 117 4.32 -5.64 -4.67
N MET A 118 3.63 -6.34 -3.75
CA MET A 118 3.90 -7.74 -3.40
C MET A 118 3.89 -8.70 -4.59
N PRO A 119 2.88 -8.70 -5.49
CA PRO A 119 2.81 -9.66 -6.58
C PRO A 119 3.95 -9.53 -7.60
N SER A 120 4.56 -8.36 -7.66
CA SER A 120 5.68 -8.04 -8.56
C SER A 120 7.06 -8.24 -7.90
N ALA A 121 7.10 -8.49 -6.59
CA ALA A 121 8.35 -8.70 -5.87
C ALA A 121 8.94 -10.08 -6.18
N ARG A 122 10.17 -10.11 -6.66
CA ARG A 122 10.93 -11.33 -6.93
C ARG A 122 12.10 -11.54 -5.96
N ASP A 123 12.37 -10.52 -5.17
CA ASP A 123 13.40 -10.54 -4.13
C ASP A 123 12.74 -10.50 -2.75
N LEU A 124 13.32 -11.24 -1.80
CA LEU A 124 12.86 -11.28 -0.41
C LEU A 124 12.90 -9.90 0.26
N LEU A 125 13.90 -9.07 -0.08
CA LEU A 125 14.00 -7.72 0.45
C LEU A 125 12.85 -6.84 -0.03
N LEU A 126 12.52 -6.89 -1.32
CA LEU A 126 11.40 -6.12 -1.87
C LEU A 126 10.06 -6.61 -1.31
N LEU A 127 9.90 -7.94 -1.16
CA LEU A 127 8.72 -8.52 -0.53
C LEU A 127 8.56 -8.04 0.92
N PHE A 128 9.67 -8.01 1.68
CA PHE A 128 9.67 -7.48 3.04
C PHE A 128 9.24 -6.02 3.10
N VAL A 129 9.83 -5.15 2.25
CA VAL A 129 9.48 -3.73 2.20
C VAL A 129 8.00 -3.54 1.82
N ALA A 130 7.49 -4.34 0.89
CA ALA A 130 6.08 -4.29 0.51
C ALA A 130 5.16 -4.67 1.68
N LEU A 131 5.49 -5.73 2.45
CA LEU A 131 4.75 -6.13 3.65
C LEU A 131 4.75 -5.05 4.72
N GLU A 132 5.90 -4.41 4.98
CA GLU A 132 5.98 -3.32 5.95
C GLU A 132 5.18 -2.09 5.51
N THR A 133 5.17 -1.81 4.20
CA THR A 133 4.36 -0.74 3.62
C THR A 133 2.85 -0.97 3.81
N VAL A 134 2.40 -2.23 3.92
CA VAL A 134 1.02 -2.58 4.30
C VAL A 134 0.80 -2.43 5.80
N SER A 135 1.73 -2.97 6.61
CA SER A 135 1.54 -3.18 8.05
C SER A 135 1.58 -1.87 8.84
N ILE A 136 2.55 -1.00 8.56
CA ILE A 136 2.74 0.24 9.32
C ILE A 136 1.51 1.16 9.24
N PRO A 137 0.94 1.46 8.06
CA PRO A 137 -0.29 2.24 7.98
C PRO A 137 -1.47 1.56 8.67
N ALA A 138 -1.57 0.22 8.62
CA ALA A 138 -2.63 -0.53 9.27
C ALA A 138 -2.58 -0.37 10.80
N PHE A 139 -1.39 -0.38 11.41
CA PHE A 139 -1.22 -0.12 12.86
C PHE A 139 -1.70 1.28 13.25
N VAL A 140 -1.35 2.28 12.43
CA VAL A 140 -1.78 3.67 12.67
C VAL A 140 -3.29 3.81 12.51
N MET A 141 -3.88 3.20 11.48
CA MET A 141 -5.33 3.22 11.26
C MET A 141 -6.11 2.58 12.41
N ALA A 142 -5.61 1.50 13.01
CA ALA A 142 -6.24 0.88 14.17
C ALA A 142 -6.36 1.84 15.37
N GLY A 143 -5.41 2.77 15.53
CA GLY A 143 -5.37 3.77 16.61
C GLY A 143 -5.93 5.14 16.24
N MET A 144 -6.62 5.30 15.11
CA MET A 144 -7.05 6.63 14.63
C MET A 144 -8.07 7.32 15.55
N ARG A 145 -8.84 6.57 16.32
CA ARG A 145 -9.79 7.15 17.29
C ARG A 145 -9.08 7.56 18.58
N LYS A 146 -8.35 8.68 18.54
CA LYS A 146 -7.49 9.20 19.65
C LYS A 146 -8.18 9.36 21.00
N ARG A 147 -9.52 9.45 21.06
CA ARG A 147 -10.31 9.60 22.30
C ARG A 147 -10.96 8.31 22.79
N ASP A 148 -10.77 7.21 22.07
CA ASP A 148 -11.30 5.90 22.43
C ASP A 148 -10.18 5.02 23.00
N LEU A 149 -10.30 4.66 24.28
CA LEU A 149 -9.33 3.82 24.96
C LEU A 149 -9.22 2.44 24.32
N TYR A 150 -10.34 1.89 23.81
CA TYR A 150 -10.34 0.60 23.10
C TYR A 150 -9.56 0.65 21.79
N SER A 151 -9.67 1.75 21.04
CA SER A 151 -8.89 1.95 19.82
C SER A 151 -7.40 2.04 20.10
N SER A 152 -7.00 2.78 21.14
CA SER A 152 -5.60 2.90 21.54
C SER A 152 -5.03 1.58 22.05
N GLU A 153 -5.78 0.82 22.83
CA GLU A 153 -5.39 -0.50 23.32
C GLU A 153 -5.25 -1.51 22.17
N ALA A 154 -6.22 -1.51 21.22
CA ALA A 154 -6.17 -2.35 20.04
C ALA A 154 -4.95 -2.05 19.17
N ALA A 155 -4.64 -0.77 18.95
CA ALA A 155 -3.48 -0.35 18.17
C ALA A 155 -2.16 -0.82 18.81
N ILE A 156 -2.00 -0.66 20.13
CA ILE A 156 -0.79 -1.10 20.84
C ILE A 156 -0.63 -2.61 20.74
N LYS A 157 -1.69 -3.38 20.99
CA LYS A 157 -1.66 -4.85 20.88
C LYS A 157 -1.32 -5.29 19.47
N PHE A 158 -1.95 -4.68 18.47
CA PHE A 158 -1.70 -5.00 17.05
C PHE A 158 -0.26 -4.67 16.65
N PHE A 159 0.24 -3.50 17.05
CA PHE A 159 1.63 -3.10 16.82
C PHE A 159 2.63 -4.05 17.46
N LEU A 160 2.46 -4.42 18.76
CA LEU A 160 3.39 -5.31 19.45
C LEU A 160 3.45 -6.70 18.81
N ILE A 161 2.30 -7.27 18.46
CA ILE A 161 2.24 -8.56 17.77
C ILE A 161 2.85 -8.45 16.36
N GLY A 162 2.58 -7.35 15.63
CA GLY A 162 3.13 -7.08 14.33
C GLY A 162 4.65 -6.99 14.35
N VAL A 163 5.23 -6.19 15.25
CA VAL A 163 6.69 -6.04 15.38
C VAL A 163 7.37 -7.36 15.72
N LEU A 164 6.75 -8.17 16.60
CA LEU A 164 7.28 -9.51 16.91
C LEU A 164 7.28 -10.40 15.67
N SER A 165 6.19 -10.38 14.89
CA SER A 165 6.08 -11.15 13.64
C SER A 165 7.12 -10.73 12.61
N VAL A 166 7.34 -9.42 12.46
CA VAL A 166 8.36 -8.83 11.58
C VAL A 166 9.77 -9.27 12.00
N ALA A 167 10.07 -9.24 13.29
CA ALA A 167 11.37 -9.68 13.83
C ALA A 167 11.63 -11.16 13.51
N LEU A 168 10.63 -12.03 13.68
CA LEU A 168 10.72 -13.45 13.34
C LEU A 168 10.89 -13.66 11.84
N MET A 169 10.17 -12.89 11.01
CA MET A 169 10.27 -12.96 9.56
C MET A 169 11.67 -12.54 9.07
N LEU A 170 12.22 -11.43 9.58
CA LEU A 170 13.57 -10.98 9.26
C LEU A 170 14.62 -12.01 9.68
N PHE A 171 14.47 -12.61 10.87
CA PHE A 171 15.35 -13.67 11.33
C PHE A 171 15.29 -14.88 10.38
N GLY A 172 14.09 -15.29 9.96
CA GLY A 172 13.92 -16.36 8.97
C GLY A 172 14.57 -16.06 7.62
N MET A 173 14.37 -14.82 7.10
CA MET A 173 15.00 -14.38 5.86
C MET A 173 16.51 -14.36 5.93
N LEU A 174 17.08 -13.87 7.04
CA LEU A 174 18.53 -13.88 7.28
C LEU A 174 19.08 -15.31 7.32
N PHE A 175 18.39 -16.20 8.04
CA PHE A 175 18.79 -17.62 8.12
C PHE A 175 18.77 -18.28 6.73
N CYS A 176 17.73 -18.07 5.93
CA CYS A 176 17.66 -18.57 4.56
C CYS A 176 18.79 -18.00 3.69
N ALA A 177 19.09 -16.71 3.78
CA ALA A 177 20.14 -16.07 2.99
C ALA A 177 21.53 -16.64 3.33
N VAL A 178 21.84 -16.83 4.62
CA VAL A 178 23.11 -17.40 5.08
C VAL A 178 23.21 -18.86 4.66
N PHE A 179 22.16 -19.66 4.86
CA PHE A 179 22.18 -21.08 4.54
C PHE A 179 22.30 -21.34 3.03
N LEU A 180 21.60 -20.57 2.20
CA LEU A 180 21.73 -20.66 0.74
C LEU A 180 23.13 -20.24 0.27
N SER A 181 23.71 -19.21 0.86
CA SER A 181 25.06 -18.77 0.49
C SER A 181 26.13 -19.81 0.84
N THR A 182 25.96 -20.54 1.93
CA THR A 182 26.89 -21.62 2.35
C THR A 182 26.68 -22.93 1.59
N SER A 183 25.51 -23.17 1.00
CA SER A 183 25.21 -24.38 0.23
C SER A 183 25.69 -24.29 -1.24
N PHE A 184 26.05 -23.11 -1.72
CA PHE A 184 26.55 -22.86 -3.07
C PHE A 184 28.10 -22.63 -3.13
N CYS A 185 28.82 -22.69 -2.03
CA CYS A 185 30.28 -22.81 -1.95
C CYS A 185 30.73 -24.26 -1.75
#